data_bd5a795429212b428c7323bf6a54d965
#
_entry.id   bd5a795429212b428c7323bf6a54d965
#
_cell.length_a   1.000
_cell.length_b   1.000
_cell.length_c   1.000
_cell.angle_alpha   90.00
_cell.angle_beta   90.00
_cell.angle_gamma   90.00
#
_symmetry.space_group_name_H-M   'P 1'
#
loop_
_entity.id
_entity.type
_entity.pdbx_description
1 polymer ?
#
loop_
_entity_poly.entity_id
_entity_poly.type
_entity_poly.pdbx_seq_one_letter_code
_entity_poly.pdbx_strand_id
1 'polypeptide(L)'
;MAYKIVIVDDHFIFRNGLRDLLEEIPSANAIAEASSGEEFIEMLPGINPDLVFMDIKMPGMNGVETTRKALEIFPNLKILALSMFGEGEYVEEMLQAGAMGYLLKNIGKDELIKAIDNIANDKGYFSDEILVMVTRQVFNARQKSTEQNILDSFTKRELEVLQLVSQGYSNTEISEKLEISPRTVGGHRNNMLSKSGLKNTAALVSFALKNQAIAI
;
A
#
# COMPACT_ATOMS: atom_id res chain seq x y z
N MET A 1 -19.99 -13.62 25.39
CA MET A 1 -18.71 -14.27 25.76
C MET A 1 -17.61 -13.30 25.43
N ALA A 2 -16.54 -13.23 26.23
CA ALA A 2 -15.39 -12.40 25.90
C ALA A 2 -14.53 -13.11 24.85
N TYR A 3 -14.00 -12.33 23.89
CA TYR A 3 -13.09 -12.83 22.85
C TYR A 3 -11.74 -13.19 23.44
N LYS A 4 -11.25 -14.37 23.12
CA LYS A 4 -9.91 -14.82 23.49
C LYS A 4 -8.89 -14.17 22.57
N ILE A 5 -8.10 -13.28 23.13
CA ILE A 5 -7.18 -12.43 22.38
C ILE A 5 -5.75 -12.82 22.70
N VAL A 6 -4.92 -12.88 21.67
CA VAL A 6 -3.46 -12.99 21.80
C VAL A 6 -2.82 -11.73 21.28
N ILE A 7 -1.77 -11.28 21.96
CA ILE A 7 -0.94 -10.14 21.57
C ILE A 7 0.42 -10.68 21.13
N VAL A 8 0.82 -10.37 19.89
CA VAL A 8 2.12 -10.78 19.33
C VAL A 8 2.88 -9.51 18.96
N ASP A 9 3.90 -9.16 19.75
CA ASP A 9 4.66 -7.92 19.59
C ASP A 9 6.00 -8.06 20.33
N ASP A 10 7.12 -7.65 19.74
CA ASP A 10 8.44 -7.72 20.39
C ASP A 10 8.68 -6.56 21.39
N HIS A 11 7.85 -5.51 21.33
CA HIS A 11 7.94 -4.35 22.23
C HIS A 11 7.22 -4.62 23.57
N PHE A 12 7.95 -5.02 24.59
CA PHE A 12 7.41 -5.34 25.92
C PHE A 12 6.49 -4.29 26.52
N ILE A 13 6.87 -2.99 26.44
CA ILE A 13 6.07 -1.88 27.01
C ILE A 13 4.73 -1.74 26.29
N PHE A 14 4.72 -1.83 24.96
CA PHE A 14 3.49 -1.74 24.19
C PHE A 14 2.58 -2.95 24.46
N ARG A 15 3.14 -4.15 24.49
CA ARG A 15 2.40 -5.38 24.78
C ARG A 15 1.69 -5.33 26.13
N ASN A 16 2.39 -4.88 27.20
CA ASN A 16 1.79 -4.68 28.52
C ASN A 16 0.68 -3.60 28.49
N GLY A 17 0.94 -2.45 27.86
CA GLY A 17 -0.06 -1.39 27.75
C GLY A 17 -1.32 -1.84 27.01
N LEU A 18 -1.18 -2.62 25.94
CA LEU A 18 -2.31 -3.17 25.19
C LEU A 18 -3.08 -4.20 26.02
N ARG A 19 -2.39 -5.07 26.76
CA ARG A 19 -3.04 -5.99 27.68
C ARG A 19 -3.86 -5.25 28.74
N ASP A 20 -3.28 -4.24 29.38
CA ASP A 20 -3.94 -3.45 30.43
C ASP A 20 -5.21 -2.76 29.85
N LEU A 21 -5.14 -2.24 28.62
CA LEU A 21 -6.32 -1.69 27.93
C LEU A 21 -7.39 -2.76 27.64
N LEU A 22 -6.97 -3.97 27.24
CA LEU A 22 -7.91 -5.07 26.97
C LEU A 22 -8.61 -5.55 28.24
N GLU A 23 -7.94 -5.56 29.38
CA GLU A 23 -8.54 -5.92 30.69
C GLU A 23 -9.68 -4.98 31.10
N GLU A 24 -9.66 -3.73 30.61
CA GLU A 24 -10.75 -2.77 30.85
C GLU A 24 -11.95 -2.94 29.89
N ILE A 25 -11.87 -3.85 28.92
CA ILE A 25 -12.91 -4.09 27.91
C ILE A 25 -13.65 -5.40 28.22
N PRO A 26 -14.93 -5.35 28.64
CA PRO A 26 -15.66 -6.55 29.06
C PRO A 26 -15.81 -7.64 27.99
N SER A 27 -15.74 -7.26 26.71
CA SER A 27 -15.80 -8.18 25.56
C SER A 27 -14.46 -8.77 25.18
N ALA A 28 -13.36 -8.36 25.82
CA ALA A 28 -12.00 -8.82 25.52
C ALA A 28 -11.43 -9.64 26.68
N ASN A 29 -10.60 -10.62 26.36
CA ASN A 29 -9.85 -11.42 27.32
C ASN A 29 -8.48 -11.77 26.70
N ALA A 30 -7.43 -11.08 27.15
CA ALA A 30 -6.08 -11.39 26.73
C ALA A 30 -5.63 -12.70 27.39
N ILE A 31 -5.60 -13.79 26.59
CA ILE A 31 -5.32 -15.15 27.11
C ILE A 31 -3.84 -15.53 27.04
N ALA A 32 -3.08 -14.88 26.16
CA ALA A 32 -1.67 -15.13 25.98
C ALA A 32 -0.98 -13.94 25.29
N GLU A 33 0.34 -13.89 25.43
CA GLU A 33 1.23 -12.96 24.78
C GLU A 33 2.40 -13.73 24.15
N ALA A 34 2.92 -13.23 23.03
CA ALA A 34 4.14 -13.72 22.40
C ALA A 34 5.05 -12.54 22.05
N SER A 35 6.34 -12.72 22.21
CA SER A 35 7.38 -11.72 21.90
C SER A 35 7.98 -11.90 20.51
N SER A 36 7.60 -12.95 19.78
CA SER A 36 8.03 -13.23 18.40
C SER A 36 7.00 -14.06 17.65
N GLY A 37 7.13 -14.09 16.32
CA GLY A 37 6.28 -14.93 15.47
C GLY A 37 6.47 -16.41 15.75
N GLU A 38 7.72 -16.84 16.00
CA GLU A 38 8.05 -18.23 16.31
C GLU A 38 7.36 -18.70 17.62
N GLU A 39 7.46 -17.90 18.67
CA GLU A 39 6.81 -18.18 19.96
C GLU A 39 5.31 -18.31 19.79
N PHE A 40 4.69 -17.40 19.02
CA PHE A 40 3.26 -17.45 18.74
C PHE A 40 2.86 -18.72 17.99
N ILE A 41 3.58 -19.10 16.93
CA ILE A 41 3.27 -20.31 16.15
C ILE A 41 3.41 -21.58 17.01
N GLU A 42 4.38 -21.63 17.91
CA GLU A 42 4.59 -22.75 18.83
C GLU A 42 3.41 -22.93 19.82
N MET A 43 2.91 -21.83 20.39
CA MET A 43 1.82 -21.85 21.36
C MET A 43 0.44 -22.00 20.72
N LEU A 44 0.26 -21.59 19.47
CA LEU A 44 -1.03 -21.48 18.80
C LEU A 44 -1.91 -22.74 18.87
N PRO A 45 -1.39 -23.96 18.67
CA PRO A 45 -2.21 -25.18 18.76
C PRO A 45 -2.83 -25.44 20.14
N GLY A 46 -2.23 -24.88 21.20
CA GLY A 46 -2.66 -25.08 22.58
C GLY A 46 -3.66 -24.05 23.12
N ILE A 47 -3.79 -22.89 22.48
CA ILE A 47 -4.53 -21.74 23.05
C ILE A 47 -5.84 -21.41 22.36
N ASN A 48 -6.00 -21.76 21.07
CA ASN A 48 -7.21 -21.55 20.27
C ASN A 48 -7.83 -20.14 20.44
N PRO A 49 -7.14 -19.07 20.00
CA PRO A 49 -7.61 -17.70 20.11
C PRO A 49 -8.72 -17.37 19.10
N ASP A 50 -9.56 -16.39 19.44
CA ASP A 50 -10.57 -15.85 18.53
C ASP A 50 -10.01 -14.69 17.68
N LEU A 51 -9.04 -13.94 18.23
CA LEU A 51 -8.44 -12.76 17.63
C LEU A 51 -6.96 -12.66 18.02
N VAL A 52 -6.13 -12.23 17.08
CA VAL A 52 -4.72 -11.93 17.31
C VAL A 52 -4.44 -10.50 16.93
N PHE A 53 -3.82 -9.74 17.83
CA PHE A 53 -3.15 -8.50 17.52
C PHE A 53 -1.70 -8.84 17.13
N MET A 54 -1.34 -8.57 15.88
CA MET A 54 -0.07 -8.98 15.28
C MET A 54 0.80 -7.78 14.93
N ASP A 55 1.92 -7.63 15.61
CA ASP A 55 2.94 -6.68 15.16
C ASP A 55 3.53 -7.10 13.80
N ILE A 56 3.84 -6.12 12.96
CA ILE A 56 4.36 -6.38 11.62
C ILE A 56 5.87 -6.58 11.66
N LYS A 57 6.57 -5.71 12.38
CA LYS A 57 8.04 -5.69 12.40
C LYS A 57 8.57 -6.36 13.67
N MET A 58 8.82 -7.64 13.57
CA MET A 58 9.48 -8.41 14.62
C MET A 58 10.78 -9.01 14.11
N PRO A 59 11.82 -9.14 14.97
CA PRO A 59 13.02 -9.89 14.64
C PRO A 59 12.71 -11.35 14.33
N GLY A 60 13.43 -11.96 13.40
CA GLY A 60 13.19 -13.34 12.98
C GLY A 60 11.98 -13.42 12.05
N MET A 61 10.95 -14.16 12.43
CA MET A 61 9.71 -14.29 11.69
C MET A 61 8.84 -13.03 11.86
N ASN A 62 8.72 -12.23 10.81
CA ASN A 62 7.90 -11.01 10.83
C ASN A 62 6.39 -11.31 10.87
N GLY A 63 5.58 -10.25 11.11
CA GLY A 63 4.12 -10.42 11.24
C GLY A 63 3.43 -10.93 9.99
N VAL A 64 3.94 -10.62 8.79
CA VAL A 64 3.38 -11.11 7.52
C VAL A 64 3.57 -12.62 7.39
N GLU A 65 4.78 -13.10 7.65
CA GLU A 65 5.09 -14.54 7.61
C GLU A 65 4.35 -15.29 8.71
N THR A 66 4.29 -14.71 9.92
CA THR A 66 3.55 -15.27 11.06
C THR A 66 2.08 -15.40 10.75
N THR A 67 1.47 -14.36 10.15
CA THR A 67 0.05 -14.37 9.74
C THR A 67 -0.24 -15.50 8.75
N ARG A 68 0.60 -15.66 7.70
CA ARG A 68 0.41 -16.76 6.73
C ARG A 68 0.45 -18.13 7.39
N LYS A 69 1.48 -18.39 8.22
CA LYS A 69 1.62 -19.67 8.93
C LYS A 69 0.49 -19.93 9.92
N ALA A 70 0.06 -18.90 10.64
CA ALA A 70 -1.06 -19.02 11.58
C ALA A 70 -2.36 -19.41 10.86
N LEU A 71 -2.63 -18.80 9.69
CA LEU A 71 -3.83 -19.10 8.91
C LEU A 71 -3.75 -20.44 8.16
N GLU A 72 -2.56 -20.97 7.88
CA GLU A 72 -2.38 -22.36 7.43
C GLU A 72 -2.80 -23.37 8.50
N ILE A 73 -2.53 -23.07 9.78
CA ILE A 73 -2.88 -23.92 10.92
C ILE A 73 -4.35 -23.74 11.30
N PHE A 74 -4.82 -22.49 11.39
CA PHE A 74 -6.17 -22.10 11.76
C PHE A 74 -6.77 -21.12 10.73
N PRO A 75 -7.39 -21.61 9.65
CA PRO A 75 -7.89 -20.79 8.54
C PRO A 75 -8.93 -19.73 8.91
N ASN A 76 -9.63 -19.91 10.02
CA ASN A 76 -10.67 -18.99 10.51
C ASN A 76 -10.16 -18.02 11.59
N LEU A 77 -8.88 -18.03 11.90
CA LEU A 77 -8.29 -17.14 12.88
C LEU A 77 -8.37 -15.68 12.41
N LYS A 78 -8.87 -14.81 13.25
CA LYS A 78 -8.98 -13.38 12.96
C LYS A 78 -7.68 -12.68 13.37
N ILE A 79 -7.07 -11.94 12.45
CA ILE A 79 -5.80 -11.26 12.71
C ILE A 79 -5.94 -9.78 12.37
N LEU A 80 -5.63 -8.92 13.35
CA LEU A 80 -5.49 -7.48 13.21
C LEU A 80 -4.01 -7.10 13.26
N ALA A 81 -3.51 -6.50 12.19
CA ALA A 81 -2.15 -5.98 12.15
C ALA A 81 -2.00 -4.75 13.06
N LEU A 82 -0.90 -4.68 13.77
CA LEU A 82 -0.46 -3.52 14.55
C LEU A 82 0.77 -2.91 13.90
N SER A 83 0.80 -1.59 13.75
CA SER A 83 1.88 -0.88 13.08
C SER A 83 2.23 0.43 13.77
N MET A 84 3.48 0.83 13.66
CA MET A 84 3.90 2.20 13.96
C MET A 84 3.49 3.14 12.81
N PHE A 85 3.35 4.44 13.11
CA PHE A 85 3.03 5.47 12.12
C PHE A 85 4.06 5.47 10.97
N GLY A 86 3.59 5.37 9.71
CA GLY A 86 4.45 5.42 8.53
C GLY A 86 4.76 4.07 7.86
N GLU A 87 4.25 2.96 8.37
CA GLU A 87 4.50 1.60 7.84
C GLU A 87 3.48 1.12 6.79
N GLY A 88 2.86 2.05 6.07
CA GLY A 88 1.83 1.74 5.08
C GLY A 88 2.26 0.87 3.91
N GLU A 89 3.56 0.69 3.70
CA GLU A 89 4.10 -0.23 2.71
C GLU A 89 3.72 -1.70 3.00
N TYR A 90 3.51 -2.05 4.27
CA TYR A 90 3.14 -3.40 4.69
C TYR A 90 1.63 -3.67 4.71
N VAL A 91 0.79 -2.66 4.47
CA VAL A 91 -0.67 -2.85 4.50
C VAL A 91 -1.11 -3.88 3.47
N GLU A 92 -0.60 -3.75 2.24
CA GLU A 92 -0.92 -4.68 1.16
C GLU A 92 -0.44 -6.10 1.47
N GLU A 93 0.79 -6.25 1.97
CA GLU A 93 1.36 -7.56 2.31
C GLU A 93 0.60 -8.25 3.44
N MET A 94 0.20 -7.50 4.48
CA MET A 94 -0.60 -8.04 5.59
C MET A 94 -2.00 -8.47 5.14
N LEU A 95 -2.66 -7.70 4.28
CA LEU A 95 -3.96 -8.06 3.72
C LEU A 95 -3.86 -9.29 2.81
N GLN A 96 -2.82 -9.37 1.98
CA GLN A 96 -2.55 -10.56 1.15
C GLN A 96 -2.19 -11.79 1.99
N ALA A 97 -1.59 -11.60 3.16
CA ALA A 97 -1.35 -12.67 4.13
C ALA A 97 -2.63 -13.15 4.82
N GLY A 98 -3.73 -12.38 4.74
CA GLY A 98 -5.04 -12.72 5.29
C GLY A 98 -5.44 -11.97 6.56
N ALA A 99 -4.73 -10.90 6.93
CA ALA A 99 -5.16 -10.03 8.03
C ALA A 99 -6.52 -9.38 7.70
N MET A 100 -7.42 -9.33 8.69
CA MET A 100 -8.75 -8.75 8.54
C MET A 100 -8.79 -7.23 8.74
N GLY A 101 -7.72 -6.65 9.23
CA GLY A 101 -7.65 -5.22 9.46
C GLY A 101 -6.27 -4.76 9.90
N TYR A 102 -6.18 -3.44 10.15
CA TYR A 102 -4.91 -2.79 10.39
C TYR A 102 -5.08 -1.59 11.33
N LEU A 103 -4.33 -1.55 12.41
CA LEU A 103 -4.37 -0.53 13.45
C LEU A 103 -2.99 0.11 13.65
N LEU A 104 -3.01 1.35 14.08
CA LEU A 104 -1.79 2.01 14.54
C LEU A 104 -1.55 1.71 16.02
N LYS A 105 -0.28 1.59 16.43
CA LYS A 105 0.12 1.35 17.84
C LYS A 105 -0.17 2.53 18.79
N ASN A 106 -0.65 3.67 18.29
CA ASN A 106 -1.11 4.80 19.10
C ASN A 106 -2.63 4.75 19.41
N ILE A 107 -3.25 3.60 19.20
CA ILE A 107 -4.68 3.34 19.39
C ILE A 107 -5.12 3.64 20.83
N GLY A 108 -6.29 4.29 20.96
CA GLY A 108 -6.96 4.48 22.23
C GLY A 108 -8.02 3.40 22.51
N LYS A 109 -8.53 3.37 23.74
CA LYS A 109 -9.51 2.38 24.21
C LYS A 109 -10.77 2.33 23.31
N ASP A 110 -11.31 3.50 22.94
CA ASP A 110 -12.55 3.58 22.15
C ASP A 110 -12.38 2.98 20.74
N GLU A 111 -11.21 3.19 20.14
CA GLU A 111 -10.89 2.63 18.83
C GLU A 111 -10.65 1.13 18.93
N LEU A 112 -10.00 0.67 20.00
CA LEU A 112 -9.79 -0.75 20.27
C LEU A 112 -11.11 -1.50 20.42
N ILE A 113 -12.08 -0.93 21.13
CA ILE A 113 -13.45 -1.49 21.27
C ILE A 113 -14.10 -1.61 19.88
N LYS A 114 -14.05 -0.54 19.07
CA LYS A 114 -14.62 -0.58 17.71
C LYS A 114 -13.96 -1.63 16.83
N ALA A 115 -12.64 -1.77 16.92
CA ALA A 115 -11.90 -2.77 16.17
C ALA A 115 -12.33 -4.18 16.55
N ILE A 116 -12.38 -4.50 17.84
CA ILE A 116 -12.82 -5.80 18.35
C ILE A 116 -14.26 -6.09 17.92
N ASP A 117 -15.17 -5.13 18.07
CA ASP A 117 -16.58 -5.31 17.71
C ASP A 117 -16.78 -5.54 16.21
N ASN A 118 -16.03 -4.85 15.36
CA ASN A 118 -16.09 -5.07 13.90
C ASN A 118 -15.59 -6.46 13.54
N ILE A 119 -14.41 -6.84 14.03
CA ILE A 119 -13.80 -8.14 13.76
C ILE A 119 -14.68 -9.28 14.30
N ALA A 120 -15.31 -9.08 15.46
CA ALA A 120 -16.26 -10.02 16.03
C ALA A 120 -17.43 -10.34 15.09
N ASN A 121 -17.87 -9.33 14.35
CA ASN A 121 -18.94 -9.43 13.36
C ASN A 121 -18.45 -9.74 11.93
N ASP A 122 -17.26 -10.31 11.78
CA ASP A 122 -16.62 -10.64 10.49
C ASP A 122 -16.44 -9.44 9.54
N LYS A 123 -16.31 -8.23 10.11
CA LYS A 123 -16.04 -7.00 9.37
C LYS A 123 -14.57 -6.62 9.55
N GLY A 124 -13.94 -6.18 8.48
CA GLY A 124 -12.60 -5.60 8.56
C GLY A 124 -12.62 -4.29 9.37
N TYR A 125 -11.47 -3.97 9.99
CA TYR A 125 -11.28 -2.68 10.65
C TYR A 125 -9.94 -2.06 10.29
N PHE A 126 -9.97 -0.76 10.00
CA PHE A 126 -8.77 0.03 9.69
C PHE A 126 -8.86 1.35 10.42
N SER A 127 -7.77 1.79 11.06
CA SER A 127 -7.68 3.16 11.59
C SER A 127 -7.88 4.19 10.48
N ASP A 128 -8.46 5.33 10.79
CA ASP A 128 -8.76 6.39 9.81
C ASP A 128 -7.50 6.83 9.05
N GLU A 129 -6.36 6.94 9.72
CA GLU A 129 -5.08 7.30 9.12
C GLU A 129 -4.62 6.25 8.09
N ILE A 130 -4.84 4.98 8.38
CA ILE A 130 -4.54 3.88 7.45
C ILE A 130 -5.44 3.95 6.22
N LEU A 131 -6.73 4.21 6.40
CA LEU A 131 -7.66 4.37 5.28
C LEU A 131 -7.25 5.53 4.36
N VAL A 132 -6.86 6.67 4.93
CA VAL A 132 -6.36 7.82 4.15
C VAL A 132 -5.09 7.44 3.37
N MET A 133 -4.17 6.73 4.01
CA MET A 133 -2.92 6.32 3.39
C MET A 133 -3.13 5.32 2.24
N VAL A 134 -3.92 4.27 2.48
CA VAL A 134 -4.26 3.26 1.45
C VAL A 134 -4.98 3.92 0.27
N THR A 135 -5.96 4.79 0.55
CA THR A 135 -6.68 5.53 -0.51
C THR A 135 -5.71 6.35 -1.36
N ARG A 136 -4.76 7.06 -0.73
CA ARG A 136 -3.72 7.82 -1.44
C ARG A 136 -2.81 6.93 -2.28
N GLN A 137 -2.39 5.78 -1.75
CA GLN A 137 -1.56 4.81 -2.50
C GLN A 137 -2.29 4.27 -3.73
N VAL A 138 -3.55 3.86 -3.58
CA VAL A 138 -4.38 3.39 -4.70
C VAL A 138 -4.56 4.48 -5.75
N PHE A 139 -4.81 5.72 -5.33
CA PHE A 139 -4.93 6.85 -6.25
C PHE A 139 -3.63 7.11 -7.03
N ASN A 140 -2.49 7.14 -6.33
CA ASN A 140 -1.18 7.34 -6.95
C ASN A 140 -0.80 6.20 -7.90
N ALA A 141 -1.11 4.94 -7.53
CA ALA A 141 -0.87 3.78 -8.39
C ALA A 141 -1.70 3.85 -9.69
N ARG A 142 -2.97 4.24 -9.58
CA ARG A 142 -3.85 4.46 -10.76
C ARG A 142 -3.33 5.58 -11.65
N GLN A 143 -2.87 6.68 -11.06
CA GLN A 143 -2.31 7.79 -11.81
C GLN A 143 -1.04 7.36 -12.56
N LYS A 144 -0.12 6.65 -11.90
CA LYS A 144 1.10 6.12 -12.53
C LYS A 144 0.78 5.15 -13.68
N SER A 145 -0.17 4.24 -13.49
CA SER A 145 -0.57 3.30 -14.54
C SER A 145 -1.19 4.02 -15.74
N THR A 146 -1.97 5.06 -15.52
CA THR A 146 -2.55 5.89 -16.60
C THR A 146 -1.46 6.65 -17.35
N GLU A 147 -0.51 7.28 -16.63
CA GLU A 147 0.63 7.98 -17.23
C GLU A 147 1.49 7.02 -18.06
N GLN A 148 1.76 5.81 -17.56
CA GLN A 148 2.52 4.79 -18.27
C GLN A 148 1.79 4.32 -19.53
N ASN A 149 0.48 4.03 -19.46
CA ASN A 149 -0.31 3.65 -20.62
C ASN A 149 -0.32 4.73 -21.73
N ILE A 150 -0.32 6.01 -21.36
CA ILE A 150 -0.19 7.13 -22.30
C ILE A 150 1.17 7.05 -22.98
N LEU A 151 2.26 6.89 -22.23
CA LEU A 151 3.61 6.81 -22.80
C LEU A 151 3.78 5.60 -23.73
N ASP A 152 3.25 4.45 -23.33
CA ASP A 152 3.31 3.22 -24.13
C ASP A 152 2.51 3.35 -25.43
N SER A 153 1.54 4.28 -25.50
CA SER A 153 0.80 4.61 -26.72
C SER A 153 1.60 5.41 -27.73
N PHE A 154 2.73 6.02 -27.33
CA PHE A 154 3.57 6.80 -28.22
C PHE A 154 4.46 5.87 -29.07
N THR A 155 4.52 6.15 -30.36
CA THR A 155 5.44 5.45 -31.26
C THR A 155 6.87 5.91 -31.04
N LYS A 156 7.85 5.11 -31.44
CA LYS A 156 9.26 5.51 -31.40
C LYS A 156 9.49 6.84 -32.12
N ARG A 157 8.83 7.06 -33.25
CA ARG A 157 8.95 8.29 -34.03
C ARG A 157 8.37 9.51 -33.31
N GLU A 158 7.27 9.34 -32.59
CA GLU A 158 6.68 10.38 -31.75
C GLU A 158 7.63 10.77 -30.60
N LEU A 159 8.26 9.80 -29.95
CA LEU A 159 9.25 10.05 -28.89
C LEU A 159 10.51 10.76 -29.43
N GLU A 160 11.03 10.38 -30.61
CA GLU A 160 12.15 11.09 -31.27
C GLU A 160 11.80 12.56 -31.54
N VAL A 161 10.61 12.82 -32.09
CA VAL A 161 10.12 14.19 -32.27
C VAL A 161 10.01 14.93 -30.94
N LEU A 162 9.46 14.30 -29.92
CA LEU A 162 9.28 14.90 -28.59
C LEU A 162 10.62 15.22 -27.91
N GLN A 163 11.61 14.35 -28.06
CA GLN A 163 12.97 14.56 -27.59
C GLN A 163 13.61 15.83 -28.22
N LEU A 164 13.47 16.00 -29.52
CA LEU A 164 14.00 17.19 -30.21
C LEU A 164 13.22 18.47 -29.85
N VAL A 165 11.91 18.36 -29.65
CA VAL A 165 11.08 19.46 -29.13
C VAL A 165 11.51 19.90 -27.74
N SER A 166 11.86 18.96 -26.85
CA SER A 166 12.35 19.29 -25.51
C SER A 166 13.69 20.03 -25.51
N GLN A 167 14.49 19.84 -26.56
CA GLN A 167 15.75 20.52 -26.78
C GLN A 167 15.58 21.88 -27.47
N GLY A 168 14.34 22.31 -27.75
CA GLY A 168 14.02 23.63 -28.30
C GLY A 168 14.01 23.71 -29.81
N TYR A 169 14.17 22.59 -30.55
CA TYR A 169 14.15 22.62 -32.01
C TYR A 169 12.76 22.96 -32.58
N SER A 170 12.76 23.80 -33.63
CA SER A 170 11.57 24.13 -34.42
C SER A 170 11.13 22.94 -35.29
N ASN A 171 9.89 22.99 -35.82
CA ASN A 171 9.43 21.95 -36.74
C ASN A 171 10.29 21.80 -38.00
N THR A 172 10.87 22.89 -38.50
CA THR A 172 11.76 22.89 -39.66
C THR A 172 13.07 22.18 -39.34
N GLU A 173 13.74 22.54 -38.25
CA GLU A 173 14.98 21.90 -37.81
C GLU A 173 14.79 20.40 -37.48
N ILE A 174 13.66 20.06 -36.85
CA ILE A 174 13.32 18.65 -36.60
C ILE A 174 13.10 17.89 -37.91
N SER A 175 12.44 18.50 -38.87
CA SER A 175 12.21 17.90 -40.19
C SER A 175 13.48 17.56 -40.93
N GLU A 176 14.48 18.45 -40.86
CA GLU A 176 15.82 18.23 -41.43
C GLU A 176 16.57 17.09 -40.71
N LYS A 177 16.55 17.11 -39.36
CA LYS A 177 17.24 16.08 -38.55
C LYS A 177 16.64 14.67 -38.72
N LEU A 178 15.34 14.60 -38.93
CA LEU A 178 14.61 13.33 -39.00
C LEU A 178 14.26 12.92 -40.43
N GLU A 179 14.69 13.69 -41.45
CA GLU A 179 14.40 13.44 -42.88
C GLU A 179 12.93 13.27 -43.20
N ILE A 180 12.06 14.09 -42.63
CA ILE A 180 10.60 14.11 -42.84
C ILE A 180 10.13 15.54 -43.16
N SER A 181 8.87 15.72 -43.58
CA SER A 181 8.35 17.06 -43.82
C SER A 181 8.02 17.80 -42.49
N PRO A 182 8.09 19.16 -42.44
CA PRO A 182 7.64 19.94 -41.30
C PRO A 182 6.16 19.70 -40.93
N ARG A 183 5.34 19.39 -41.93
CA ARG A 183 3.93 18.99 -41.76
C ARG A 183 3.81 17.64 -40.99
N THR A 184 4.69 16.67 -41.31
CA THR A 184 4.74 15.39 -40.64
C THR A 184 5.13 15.55 -39.17
N VAL A 185 6.11 16.43 -38.86
CA VAL A 185 6.48 16.77 -37.47
C VAL A 185 5.29 17.34 -36.73
N GLY A 186 4.55 18.29 -37.33
CA GLY A 186 3.31 18.82 -36.76
C GLY A 186 2.24 17.73 -36.51
N GLY A 187 2.11 16.76 -37.46
CA GLY A 187 1.25 15.61 -37.32
C GLY A 187 1.60 14.74 -36.11
N HIS A 188 2.88 14.40 -35.91
CA HIS A 188 3.32 13.65 -34.73
C HIS A 188 3.00 14.35 -33.42
N ARG A 189 3.24 15.68 -33.33
CA ARG A 189 2.91 16.48 -32.15
C ARG A 189 1.40 16.46 -31.86
N ASN A 190 0.55 16.65 -32.87
CA ASN A 190 -0.90 16.62 -32.70
C ASN A 190 -1.39 15.23 -32.28
N ASN A 191 -0.83 14.16 -32.83
CA ASN A 191 -1.17 12.80 -32.45
C ASN A 191 -0.84 12.52 -30.98
N MET A 192 0.34 12.96 -30.50
CA MET A 192 0.71 12.81 -29.09
C MET A 192 -0.21 13.62 -28.17
N LEU A 193 -0.59 14.85 -28.54
CA LEU A 193 -1.57 15.65 -27.80
C LEU A 193 -2.95 14.96 -27.74
N SER A 194 -3.39 14.40 -28.86
CA SER A 194 -4.65 13.63 -28.91
C SER A 194 -4.60 12.38 -28.03
N LYS A 195 -3.53 11.60 -28.06
CA LYS A 195 -3.33 10.38 -27.25
C LYS A 195 -3.25 10.68 -25.76
N SER A 196 -2.56 11.77 -25.39
CA SER A 196 -2.35 12.16 -24.00
C SER A 196 -3.48 12.99 -23.38
N GLY A 197 -4.35 13.62 -24.20
CA GLY A 197 -5.37 14.58 -23.73
C GLY A 197 -4.76 15.89 -23.20
N LEU A 198 -3.47 16.13 -23.41
CA LEU A 198 -2.78 17.33 -22.93
C LEU A 198 -3.08 18.54 -23.85
N LYS A 199 -3.12 19.73 -23.23
CA LYS A 199 -3.60 20.95 -23.92
C LYS A 199 -2.61 21.55 -24.92
N ASN A 200 -1.30 21.33 -24.73
CA ASN A 200 -0.27 21.93 -25.56
C ASN A 200 1.06 21.18 -25.46
N THR A 201 1.99 21.54 -26.34
CA THR A 201 3.32 20.91 -26.41
C THR A 201 4.17 21.11 -25.15
N ALA A 202 4.04 22.25 -24.46
CA ALA A 202 4.80 22.47 -23.23
C ALA A 202 4.35 21.50 -22.12
N ALA A 203 3.03 21.26 -21.99
CA ALA A 203 2.49 20.25 -21.10
C ALA A 203 2.94 18.83 -21.49
N LEU A 204 3.02 18.54 -22.80
CA LEU A 204 3.49 17.23 -23.29
C LEU A 204 4.98 16.99 -22.97
N VAL A 205 5.85 18.00 -23.15
CA VAL A 205 7.26 17.93 -22.77
C VAL A 205 7.41 17.76 -21.27
N SER A 206 6.70 18.56 -20.46
CA SER A 206 6.73 18.45 -18.99
C SER A 206 6.28 17.07 -18.51
N PHE A 207 5.22 16.52 -19.10
CA PHE A 207 4.73 15.18 -18.82
C PHE A 207 5.78 14.10 -19.14
N ALA A 208 6.41 14.17 -20.30
CA ALA A 208 7.40 13.20 -20.73
C ALA A 208 8.69 13.25 -19.90
N LEU A 209 9.13 14.45 -19.49
CA LEU A 209 10.27 14.64 -18.58
C LEU A 209 9.97 14.09 -17.17
N LYS A 210 8.80 14.42 -16.61
CA LYS A 210 8.37 13.92 -15.30
C LYS A 210 8.39 12.39 -15.24
N ASN A 211 8.01 11.75 -16.34
CA ASN A 211 7.91 10.29 -16.44
C ASN A 211 9.16 9.65 -17.07
N GLN A 212 10.26 10.38 -17.22
CA GLN A 212 11.56 9.92 -17.74
C GLN A 212 11.48 9.28 -19.15
N ALA A 213 10.48 9.62 -19.93
CA ALA A 213 10.33 9.15 -21.31
C ALA A 213 11.27 9.85 -22.29
N ILE A 214 11.75 11.05 -21.95
CA ILE A 214 12.76 11.83 -22.65
C ILE A 214 13.73 12.46 -21.65
N ALA A 215 14.93 12.87 -22.12
CA ALA A 215 15.94 13.58 -21.35
C ALA A 215 16.18 15.00 -21.91
N ILE A 216 16.67 15.91 -21.08
CA ILE A 216 17.14 17.25 -21.52
C ILE A 216 18.64 17.17 -21.89
#